data_0e30f251f3e9cf9d402d992cd44ba2b5
#
_entry.id   0e30f251f3e9cf9d402d992cd44ba2b5
#
_cell.length_a   1.000
_cell.length_b   1.000
_cell.length_c   1.000
_cell.angle_alpha   90.00
_cell.angle_beta   90.00
_cell.angle_gamma   90.00
#
_symmetry.space_group_name_H-M   'P 1'
#
loop_
_entity.id
_entity.type
_entity.pdbx_description
1 polymer ?
#
loop_
_entity_poly.entity_id
_entity_poly.type
_entity_poly.pdbx_seq_one_letter_code
_entity_poly.pdbx_strand_id
1 'polypeptide(L)' 'MVALVEYLVANLVPGGDYEIELRENGDESDIAIVIAKKDIGKVIGKSGRIAKSIRTLVKAASSKSAVKYNVVIEEK' A
#
# COMPACT_ATOMS: atom_id res chain seq x y z
N MET A 1 -4.36 9.97 1.45
CA MET A 1 -4.36 8.51 1.17
C MET A 1 -3.02 7.84 1.49
N VAL A 2 -1.92 8.49 1.14
CA VAL A 2 -0.58 7.97 1.49
C VAL A 2 -0.41 7.77 3.00
N ALA A 3 -0.89 8.71 3.81
CA ALA A 3 -0.80 8.59 5.27
C ALA A 3 -1.50 7.34 5.82
N LEU A 4 -2.63 6.96 5.23
CA LEU A 4 -3.34 5.74 5.62
C LEU A 4 -2.49 4.50 5.35
N VAL A 5 -1.90 4.43 4.15
CA VAL A 5 -1.06 3.29 3.78
C VAL A 5 0.20 3.24 4.63
N GLU A 6 0.83 4.39 4.90
CA GLU A 6 1.99 4.46 5.78
C GLU A 6 1.66 3.93 7.18
N TYR A 7 0.51 4.32 7.70
CA TYR A 7 0.06 3.86 9.02
C TYR A 7 -0.11 2.34 9.05
N LEU A 8 -0.77 1.80 8.01
CA LEU A 8 -1.00 0.35 7.93
C LEU A 8 0.32 -0.42 7.83
N VAL A 9 1.23 0.03 6.97
CA VAL A 9 2.52 -0.63 6.79
C VAL A 9 3.38 -0.52 8.06
N ALA A 10 3.36 0.63 8.73
CA ALA A 10 4.11 0.82 9.97
C ALA A 10 3.66 -0.17 11.05
N ASN A 11 2.38 -0.51 11.10
CA ASN A 11 1.85 -1.49 12.04
C ASN A 11 2.21 -2.92 11.68
N LEU A 12 2.35 -3.21 10.38
CA LEU A 12 2.69 -4.55 9.91
C LEU A 12 4.21 -4.82 10.00
N VAL A 13 5.01 -3.78 9.80
CA VAL A 13 6.47 -3.91 9.71
C VAL A 13 7.12 -2.85 10.61
N PRO A 14 6.95 -2.94 11.93
CA PRO A 14 7.55 -1.95 12.85
C PRO A 14 9.06 -1.89 12.67
N GLY A 15 9.58 -0.69 12.41
CA GLY A 15 11.02 -0.51 12.20
C GLY A 15 11.55 -1.09 10.90
N GLY A 16 10.65 -1.46 9.98
CA GLY A 16 11.04 -2.04 8.69
C GLY A 16 11.65 -1.02 7.74
N ASP A 17 12.31 -1.54 6.72
CA ASP A 17 12.92 -0.74 5.65
C ASP A 17 11.96 -0.67 4.47
N TYR A 18 11.18 0.41 4.41
CA TYR A 18 10.21 0.60 3.34
C TYR A 18 10.02 2.07 3.01
N GLU A 19 9.47 2.32 1.83
CA GLU A 19 9.08 3.64 1.37
C GLU A 19 7.69 3.57 0.76
N ILE A 20 6.91 4.60 0.95
CA ILE A 20 5.59 4.71 0.33
C ILE A 20 5.67 5.84 -0.69
N GLU A 21 5.42 5.52 -1.95
CA GLU A 21 5.48 6.48 -3.05
C GLU A 21 4.11 6.68 -3.67
N LEU A 22 3.79 7.92 -3.99
CA LEU A 22 2.59 8.23 -4.76
C LEU A 22 3.02 8.48 -6.21
N ARG A 23 2.48 7.67 -7.12
CA ARG A 23 2.76 7.78 -8.55
C ARG A 23 1.48 8.19 -9.26
N GLU A 24 1.39 9.44 -9.64
CA GLU A 24 0.22 9.97 -10.31
C GLU A 24 0.26 9.66 -11.81
N ASN A 25 -0.88 9.25 -12.36
CA ASN A 25 -1.00 8.88 -13.77
C ASN A 25 -2.41 9.21 -14.27
N GLY A 26 -2.64 10.47 -14.63
CA GLY A 26 -3.93 10.93 -15.10
C GLY A 26 -5.00 10.85 -14.01
N ASP A 27 -6.09 10.14 -14.29
CA ASP A 27 -7.20 9.98 -13.34
C ASP A 27 -6.94 8.93 -12.27
N GLU A 28 -5.81 8.25 -12.35
CA GLU A 28 -5.45 7.21 -11.40
C GLU A 28 -4.14 7.57 -10.71
N SER A 29 -3.99 7.08 -9.50
CA SER A 29 -2.75 7.21 -8.74
C SER A 29 -2.39 5.87 -8.14
N ASP A 30 -1.13 5.49 -8.25
CA ASP A 30 -0.63 4.27 -7.66
C ASP A 30 0.09 4.60 -6.35
N ILE A 31 -0.28 3.93 -5.30
CA ILE A 31 0.44 4.01 -4.04
C ILE A 31 1.36 2.81 -4.01
N ALA A 32 2.65 3.04 -4.19
CA ALA A 32 3.63 1.98 -4.22
C ALA A 32 4.25 1.78 -2.84
N ILE A 33 4.14 0.56 -2.34
CA ILE A 33 4.80 0.15 -1.11
C ILE A 33 6.11 -0.52 -1.54
N VAL A 34 7.21 0.20 -1.43
CA VAL A 34 8.53 -0.31 -1.80
C VAL A 34 9.19 -0.81 -0.53
N ILE A 35 9.35 -2.11 -0.41
CA ILE A 35 9.73 -2.74 0.85
C ILE A 35 10.85 -3.76 0.64
N ALA A 36 11.72 -3.89 1.64
CA ALA A 36 12.82 -4.85 1.60
C ALA A 36 12.29 -6.27 1.43
N LYS A 37 13.01 -7.08 0.66
CA LYS A 37 12.64 -8.47 0.36
C LYS A 37 12.33 -9.28 1.62
N LYS A 38 13.11 -9.10 2.66
CA LYS A 38 12.94 -9.83 3.92
C LYS A 38 11.61 -9.56 4.62
N ASP A 39 10.99 -8.41 4.32
CA ASP A 39 9.76 -7.97 4.98
C ASP A 39 8.54 -7.99 4.06
N ILE A 40 8.73 -8.22 2.77
CA ILE A 40 7.64 -8.13 1.79
C ILE A 40 6.49 -9.09 2.11
N GLY A 41 6.79 -10.26 2.64
CA GLY A 41 5.78 -11.23 3.03
C GLY A 41 4.85 -10.73 4.13
N LYS A 42 5.31 -9.77 4.94
CA LYS A 42 4.50 -9.21 6.04
C LYS A 42 3.39 -8.28 5.52
N VAL A 43 3.57 -7.68 4.36
CA VAL A 43 2.54 -6.83 3.74
C VAL A 43 1.68 -7.59 2.74
N ILE A 44 2.19 -8.69 2.19
CA ILE A 44 1.40 -9.56 1.32
C ILE A 44 0.50 -10.47 2.16
N GLY A 45 1.08 -11.09 3.19
CA GLY A 45 0.38 -12.01 4.05
C GLY A 45 0.14 -13.37 3.42
N LYS A 46 -0.40 -14.29 4.20
CA LYS A 46 -0.69 -15.64 3.75
C LYS A 46 -1.75 -15.60 2.66
N SER A 47 -1.46 -16.17 1.51
CA SER A 47 -2.36 -16.19 0.35
C SER A 47 -2.76 -14.78 -0.13
N GLY A 48 -1.94 -13.77 0.14
CA GLY A 48 -2.19 -12.41 -0.29
C GLY A 48 -3.28 -11.68 0.49
N ARG A 49 -3.71 -12.21 1.63
CA ARG A 49 -4.84 -11.66 2.40
C ARG A 49 -4.59 -10.27 2.95
N ILE A 50 -3.37 -9.99 3.40
CA ILE A 50 -3.04 -8.67 3.96
C ILE A 50 -3.03 -7.63 2.85
N ALA A 51 -2.38 -7.94 1.72
CA ALA A 51 -2.38 -7.04 0.57
C ALA A 51 -3.79 -6.75 0.07
N LYS A 52 -4.65 -7.76 0.04
CA LYS A 52 -6.05 -7.59 -0.35
C LYS A 52 -6.79 -6.67 0.63
N SER A 53 -6.53 -6.82 1.91
CA SER A 53 -7.15 -5.96 2.94
C SER A 53 -6.70 -4.51 2.81
N ILE A 54 -5.42 -4.27 2.52
CA ILE A 54 -4.91 -2.92 2.30
C ILE A 54 -5.62 -2.29 1.10
N ARG A 55 -5.73 -3.03 0.00
CA ARG A 55 -6.43 -2.55 -1.21
C ARG A 55 -7.90 -2.23 -0.92
N THR A 56 -8.56 -3.08 -0.15
CA THR A 56 -9.96 -2.88 0.22
C THR A 56 -10.15 -1.61 1.04
N LEU A 57 -9.26 -1.38 2.03
CA LEU A 57 -9.31 -0.19 2.87
C LEU A 57 -9.06 1.09 2.05
N VAL A 58 -8.09 1.06 1.15
CA VAL A 58 -7.79 2.20 0.29
C VAL A 58 -8.96 2.49 -0.64
N LYS A 59 -9.55 1.46 -1.22
CA LYS A 59 -10.71 1.60 -2.10
C LYS A 59 -11.90 2.20 -1.35
N ALA A 60 -12.17 1.73 -0.15
CA ALA A 60 -13.26 2.25 0.67
C ALA A 60 -13.01 3.71 1.06
N ALA A 61 -11.79 4.04 1.46
CA ALA A 61 -11.42 5.39 1.87
C ALA A 61 -11.46 6.39 0.69
N SER A 62 -11.27 5.92 -0.53
CA SER A 62 -11.26 6.76 -1.73
C SER A 62 -12.55 6.68 -2.54
N SER A 63 -13.60 6.05 -2.02
CA SER A 63 -14.83 5.80 -2.78
C SER A 63 -15.53 7.05 -3.29
N LYS A 64 -15.35 8.19 -2.61
CA LYS A 64 -15.92 9.47 -3.02
C LYS A 64 -14.92 10.39 -3.69
N SER A 65 -13.70 9.90 -3.91
CA SER A 65 -12.66 10.67 -4.58
C SER A 65 -12.85 10.63 -6.09
N ALA A 66 -12.49 11.72 -6.76
CA ALA A 66 -12.45 11.76 -8.23
C ALA A 66 -11.26 10.96 -8.75
N VAL A 67 -10.26 10.71 -7.91
CA VAL A 67 -9.05 9.96 -8.27
C VAL A 67 -9.20 8.52 -7.83
N LYS A 68 -8.89 7.59 -8.73
CA LYS A 68 -8.85 6.17 -8.41
C LYS A 68 -7.47 5.81 -7.89
N TYR A 69 -7.42 5.21 -6.70
CA TYR A 69 -6.17 4.78 -6.09
C TYR A 69 -5.96 3.28 -6.24
N ASN A 70 -4.76 2.90 -6.64
CA ASN A 70 -4.33 1.51 -6.71
C ASN A 70 -3.19 1.32 -5.71
N VAL A 71 -3.03 0.10 -5.21
CA VAL A 71 -1.91 -0.22 -4.32
C VAL A 71 -1.02 -1.24 -5.02
N VAL A 72 0.26 -0.92 -5.10
CA VAL A 72 1.27 -1.76 -5.72
C VAL A 72 2.32 -2.09 -4.66
N ILE A 73 2.75 -3.34 -4.60
CA ILE A 73 3.80 -3.77 -3.68
C ILE A 73 5.01 -4.15 -4.50
N GLU A 74 6.13 -3.49 -4.21
CA GLU A 74 7.38 -3.70 -4.95
C GLU A 74 8.52 -4.05 -4.01
N GLU A 75 9.42 -4.88 -4.48
CA GLU A 75 10.64 -5.21 -3.76
C GLU A 75 11.65 -4.08 -3.91
N LYS A 76 12.26 -3.73 -2.79
CA LYS A 76 13.25 -2.66 -2.73
C LYS A 76 14.61 -3.10 -3.29
#